data_da02b1e69ab6f8e87db9bc41b5bfeaf3
#
_entry.id   da02b1e69ab6f8e87db9bc41b5bfeaf3
#
_cell.length_a   1.000
_cell.length_b   1.000
_cell.length_c   1.000
_cell.angle_alpha   90.00
_cell.angle_beta   90.00
_cell.angle_gamma   90.00
#
_symmetry.space_group_name_H-M   'P 1'
#
loop_
_entity.id
_entity.type
_entity.pdbx_description
1 polymer ?
#
loop_
_entity_poly.entity_id
_entity_poly.type
_entity_poly.pdbx_seq_one_letter_code
_entity_poly.pdbx_strand_id
1 'polypeptide(L)'
;MFDSRLVRSSPDLARLVQDGLAIRIVNGFLVVDDIPFVDGNAQVQRGSLLCPLELSGTTTTPPSTHVMCFVGGIPRDKNGHAIDGLVNDGVERWSATPELTAACGFSQKPSAGGYCDFYEKVTYYVAMIVGPAQANEPDASPYTYRPVQTDEDDGVFVYVDTYSSRAGITELNDRLAVEKVVIVGLGGTGAHLLDALAKTPAWTVHLYDDDVFRSHNAFRAPGAASFDDVAAGMKKVDYYAQTYSVMRRGIVPHPVNVTSENVHELLDANFVFLAMDSGPDKKAIVDTLIANRISFIDTGVGLGKDPGGINGQLRITTSTPGRSEHITKDGLISYFVGEDAEYDTNLQVDELNAVTANLAIIRYKKILGFYADVEDERHSVYVVDSGDLHHRYGTSDDNRSESEADEGDAA
;
A
#
# COMPACT_ATOMS: atom_id res chain seq x y z
N MET A 1 19.86 -9.50 2.33
CA MET A 1 18.88 -8.87 1.42
C MET A 1 17.52 -9.49 1.76
N PHE A 2 16.48 -8.68 1.85
CA PHE A 2 15.12 -9.16 2.08
C PHE A 2 14.43 -9.21 0.72
N ASP A 3 14.03 -10.40 0.26
CA ASP A 3 13.28 -10.55 -0.99
C ASP A 3 11.78 -10.48 -0.69
N SER A 4 11.21 -9.30 -0.88
CA SER A 4 9.80 -9.04 -0.60
C SER A 4 8.84 -9.82 -1.50
N ARG A 5 9.27 -10.14 -2.74
CA ARG A 5 8.47 -10.95 -3.68
C ARG A 5 8.39 -12.39 -3.19
N LEU A 6 9.54 -12.93 -2.78
CA LEU A 6 9.61 -14.29 -2.28
C LEU A 6 8.80 -14.46 -1.00
N VAL A 7 8.89 -13.52 -0.05
CA VAL A 7 8.09 -13.56 1.17
C VAL A 7 6.59 -13.46 0.86
N ARG A 8 6.18 -12.58 -0.07
CA ARG A 8 4.76 -12.46 -0.45
C ARG A 8 4.21 -13.71 -1.13
N SER A 9 5.01 -14.38 -1.96
CA SER A 9 4.60 -15.59 -2.68
C SER A 9 4.74 -16.89 -1.86
N SER A 10 5.34 -16.82 -0.67
CA SER A 10 5.59 -17.96 0.21
C SER A 10 4.80 -17.83 1.53
N PRO A 11 3.64 -18.50 1.67
CA PRO A 11 2.76 -18.36 2.83
C PRO A 11 3.44 -18.63 4.19
N ASP A 12 4.38 -19.55 4.24
CA ASP A 12 5.16 -19.90 5.43
C ASP A 12 6.10 -18.76 5.84
N LEU A 13 6.82 -18.14 4.90
CA LEU A 13 7.67 -16.98 5.18
C LEU A 13 6.83 -15.76 5.57
N ALA A 14 5.71 -15.55 4.89
CA ALA A 14 4.78 -14.48 5.22
C ALA A 14 4.27 -14.59 6.66
N ARG A 15 3.94 -15.81 7.12
CA ARG A 15 3.52 -16.07 8.52
C ARG A 15 4.61 -15.76 9.53
N LEU A 16 5.88 -16.11 9.25
CA LEU A 16 7.00 -15.75 10.13
C LEU A 16 7.10 -14.24 10.36
N VAL A 17 6.98 -13.45 9.28
CA VAL A 17 6.98 -11.99 9.35
C VAL A 17 5.74 -11.46 10.08
N GLN A 18 4.55 -12.01 9.81
CA GLN A 18 3.30 -11.63 10.46
C GLN A 18 3.33 -11.83 11.97
N ASP A 19 3.95 -12.95 12.42
CA ASP A 19 4.14 -13.24 13.83
C ASP A 19 5.19 -12.34 14.50
N GLY A 20 5.92 -11.54 13.70
CA GLY A 20 6.89 -10.56 14.19
C GLY A 20 8.34 -11.04 14.22
N LEU A 21 8.64 -12.19 13.62
CA LEU A 21 10.02 -12.66 13.46
C LEU A 21 10.75 -11.84 12.38
N ALA A 22 11.99 -11.47 12.67
CA ALA A 22 12.85 -10.75 11.73
C ALA A 22 13.54 -11.76 10.81
N ILE A 23 13.05 -11.91 9.57
CA ILE A 23 13.65 -12.83 8.60
C ILE A 23 14.36 -12.07 7.48
N ARG A 24 15.39 -12.69 6.90
CA ARG A 24 16.05 -12.25 5.66
C ARG A 24 16.62 -13.44 4.91
N ILE A 25 16.86 -13.23 3.61
CA ILE A 25 17.42 -14.24 2.74
C ILE A 25 18.82 -13.79 2.34
N VAL A 26 19.81 -14.64 2.59
CA VAL A 26 21.21 -14.31 2.34
C VAL A 26 21.88 -15.53 1.68
N ASN A 27 22.34 -15.36 0.44
CA ASN A 27 23.07 -16.37 -0.32
C ASN A 27 22.38 -17.75 -0.32
N GLY A 28 21.04 -17.79 -0.50
CA GLY A 28 20.27 -19.04 -0.53
C GLY A 28 19.93 -19.62 0.85
N PHE A 29 20.18 -18.87 1.91
CA PHE A 29 19.81 -19.25 3.27
C PHE A 29 18.68 -18.38 3.80
N LEU A 30 17.72 -19.01 4.51
CA LEU A 30 16.80 -18.33 5.41
C LEU A 30 17.53 -18.03 6.71
N VAL A 31 17.57 -16.76 7.08
CA VAL A 31 18.12 -16.27 8.35
C VAL A 31 16.95 -15.70 9.17
N VAL A 32 16.85 -16.11 10.44
CA VAL A 32 15.88 -15.54 11.38
C VAL A 32 16.67 -14.88 12.51
N ASP A 33 16.66 -13.57 12.52
CA ASP A 33 17.47 -12.76 13.43
C ASP A 33 16.80 -12.53 14.80
N ASP A 34 17.55 -11.95 15.71
CA ASP A 34 17.09 -11.49 17.03
C ASP A 34 16.51 -12.58 17.94
N ILE A 35 16.93 -13.83 17.77
CA ILE A 35 16.49 -14.94 18.61
C ILE A 35 17.20 -14.87 19.98
N PRO A 36 16.45 -14.65 21.08
CA PRO A 36 17.05 -14.64 22.42
C PRO A 36 17.47 -16.05 22.83
N PHE A 37 18.65 -16.17 23.36
CA PHE A 37 19.20 -17.44 23.89
C PHE A 37 20.05 -17.18 25.15
N VAL A 38 20.24 -18.19 25.96
CA VAL A 38 21.14 -18.13 27.14
C VAL A 38 22.51 -18.64 26.73
N ASP A 39 23.56 -17.91 27.08
CA ASP A 39 24.95 -18.31 26.87
C ASP A 39 25.53 -19.16 28.01
N GLY A 40 26.82 -19.54 27.91
CA GLY A 40 27.50 -20.35 28.93
C GLY A 40 27.68 -19.66 30.29
N ASN A 41 27.45 -18.35 30.38
CA ASN A 41 27.49 -17.55 31.60
C ASN A 41 26.10 -17.30 32.18
N ALA A 42 25.08 -18.00 31.70
CA ALA A 42 23.68 -17.83 32.06
C ALA A 42 23.13 -16.41 31.71
N GLN A 43 23.76 -15.70 30.78
CA GLN A 43 23.31 -14.38 30.33
C GLN A 43 22.44 -14.53 29.05
N VAL A 44 21.37 -13.75 28.95
CA VAL A 44 20.55 -13.67 27.76
C VAL A 44 21.27 -12.85 26.69
N GLN A 45 21.46 -13.46 25.55
CA GLN A 45 22.08 -12.90 24.35
C GLN A 45 21.10 -12.99 23.17
N ARG A 46 21.44 -12.40 22.02
CA ARG A 46 20.69 -12.56 20.77
C ARG A 46 21.56 -13.19 19.69
N GLY A 47 20.97 -14.08 18.92
CA GLY A 47 21.61 -14.75 17.79
C GLY A 47 20.64 -14.94 16.64
N SER A 48 21.03 -15.74 15.64
CA SER A 48 20.22 -15.99 14.45
C SER A 48 20.12 -17.46 14.13
N LEU A 49 18.92 -17.93 13.72
CA LEU A 49 18.75 -19.23 13.08
C LEU A 49 19.15 -19.13 11.61
N LEU A 50 19.73 -20.21 11.08
CA LEU A 50 20.24 -20.30 9.71
C LEU A 50 19.90 -21.67 9.12
N CYS A 51 19.21 -21.73 7.98
CA CYS A 51 19.04 -22.97 7.22
C CYS A 51 18.98 -22.69 5.71
N PRO A 52 19.36 -23.66 4.85
CA PRO A 52 19.13 -23.54 3.42
C PRO A 52 17.66 -23.28 3.10
N LEU A 53 17.43 -22.41 2.13
CA LEU A 53 16.09 -22.09 1.63
C LEU A 53 15.90 -22.78 0.28
N GLU A 54 14.91 -23.64 0.18
CA GLU A 54 14.59 -24.36 -1.05
C GLU A 54 13.38 -23.74 -1.73
N LEU A 55 13.50 -23.51 -3.04
CA LEU A 55 12.53 -22.79 -3.83
C LEU A 55 12.09 -23.58 -5.07
N SER A 56 10.84 -23.40 -5.45
CA SER A 56 10.29 -23.73 -6.77
C SER A 56 9.79 -22.45 -7.41
N GLY A 57 10.58 -21.87 -8.31
CA GLY A 57 10.32 -20.53 -8.82
C GLY A 57 10.43 -19.47 -7.71
N THR A 58 9.34 -18.77 -7.43
CA THR A 58 9.26 -17.71 -6.40
C THR A 58 8.58 -18.17 -5.09
N THR A 59 8.35 -19.48 -4.93
CA THR A 59 7.64 -20.02 -3.76
C THR A 59 8.53 -21.03 -3.05
N THR A 60 8.47 -21.08 -1.72
CA THR A 60 9.17 -22.08 -0.90
C THR A 60 8.62 -23.48 -1.17
N THR A 61 9.51 -24.48 -1.07
CA THR A 61 9.13 -25.89 -1.00
C THR A 61 9.37 -26.41 0.41
N PRO A 62 8.75 -27.54 0.81
CA PRO A 62 9.04 -28.13 2.11
C PRO A 62 10.55 -28.33 2.31
N PRO A 63 11.09 -28.03 3.52
CA PRO A 63 12.52 -28.17 3.78
C PRO A 63 12.98 -29.63 3.57
N SER A 64 13.98 -29.84 2.71
CA SER A 64 14.54 -31.17 2.45
C SER A 64 15.32 -31.73 3.66
N THR A 65 15.76 -30.84 4.54
CA THR A 65 16.49 -31.21 5.75
C THR A 65 15.81 -30.69 7.02
N HIS A 66 15.86 -31.48 8.08
CA HIS A 66 15.43 -31.07 9.42
C HIS A 66 16.50 -30.28 10.19
N VAL A 67 17.71 -30.17 9.63
CA VAL A 67 18.83 -29.46 10.25
C VAL A 67 18.57 -27.96 10.29
N MET A 68 18.97 -27.35 11.42
CA MET A 68 18.99 -25.90 11.64
C MET A 68 20.33 -25.53 12.26
N CYS A 69 20.94 -24.44 11.85
CA CYS A 69 22.14 -23.90 12.46
C CYS A 69 21.85 -22.65 13.28
N PHE A 70 22.75 -22.32 14.19
CA PHE A 70 22.64 -21.13 15.03
C PHE A 70 23.92 -20.30 15.01
N VAL A 71 23.76 -19.00 14.83
CA VAL A 71 24.81 -17.99 14.77
C VAL A 71 24.75 -17.12 16.03
N GLY A 72 25.90 -16.74 16.55
CA GLY A 72 26.03 -15.85 17.71
C GLY A 72 26.44 -16.55 19.01
N GLY A 73 26.34 -17.87 19.09
CA GLY A 73 26.75 -18.64 20.26
C GLY A 73 26.18 -20.04 20.29
N ILE A 74 26.33 -20.73 21.40
CA ILE A 74 25.74 -22.05 21.64
C ILE A 74 24.63 -21.89 22.69
N PRO A 75 23.35 -22.10 22.33
CA PRO A 75 22.24 -21.99 23.26
C PRO A 75 22.37 -22.97 24.45
N ARG A 76 22.05 -22.48 25.63
CA ARG A 76 22.17 -23.17 26.91
C ARG A 76 20.84 -23.19 27.66
N ASP A 77 20.74 -24.00 28.70
CA ASP A 77 19.63 -23.91 29.65
C ASP A 77 19.68 -22.62 30.47
N LYS A 78 18.66 -22.34 31.27
CA LYS A 78 18.58 -21.14 32.10
C LYS A 78 19.75 -20.93 33.07
N ASN A 79 20.54 -22.00 33.38
CA ASN A 79 21.68 -21.95 34.27
C ASN A 79 23.02 -21.91 33.51
N GLY A 80 23.02 -21.83 32.18
CA GLY A 80 24.20 -21.81 31.33
C GLY A 80 24.77 -23.22 31.01
N HIS A 81 24.08 -24.29 31.37
CA HIS A 81 24.50 -25.66 31.04
C HIS A 81 24.03 -26.07 29.65
N ALA A 82 24.62 -27.14 29.12
CA ALA A 82 24.20 -27.74 27.86
C ALA A 82 22.75 -28.24 27.95
N ILE A 83 21.96 -27.96 26.88
CA ILE A 83 20.63 -28.55 26.71
C ILE A 83 20.82 -29.93 26.07
N ASP A 84 20.47 -30.97 26.81
CA ASP A 84 20.62 -32.36 26.35
C ASP A 84 19.90 -32.58 25.02
N GLY A 85 20.63 -33.14 24.05
CA GLY A 85 20.09 -33.46 22.73
C GLY A 85 19.77 -32.29 21.80
N LEU A 86 20.01 -31.04 22.20
CA LEU A 86 19.78 -29.87 21.31
C LEU A 86 20.91 -29.76 20.28
N VAL A 87 22.15 -29.63 20.70
CA VAL A 87 23.32 -29.48 19.84
C VAL A 87 23.76 -30.82 19.30
N ASN A 88 24.03 -30.90 18.00
CA ASN A 88 24.55 -32.08 17.32
C ASN A 88 25.86 -31.71 16.61
N ASP A 89 26.98 -32.19 17.15
CA ASP A 89 28.31 -31.92 16.61
C ASP A 89 28.59 -32.63 15.26
N GLY A 90 27.77 -33.64 14.90
CA GLY A 90 27.83 -34.31 13.62
C GLY A 90 27.14 -33.54 12.46
N VAL A 91 26.53 -32.43 12.74
CA VAL A 91 25.86 -31.60 11.73
C VAL A 91 26.85 -30.63 11.10
N GLU A 92 26.82 -30.52 9.77
CA GLU A 92 27.57 -29.52 9.05
C GLU A 92 27.14 -28.11 9.49
N ARG A 93 28.11 -27.26 9.77
CA ARG A 93 27.88 -25.86 10.17
C ARG A 93 27.95 -24.99 8.94
N TRP A 94 26.81 -24.40 8.60
CA TRP A 94 26.70 -23.53 7.43
C TRP A 94 27.20 -22.12 7.70
N SER A 95 27.62 -21.47 6.61
CA SER A 95 27.99 -20.05 6.59
C SER A 95 27.35 -19.40 5.39
N ALA A 96 26.47 -18.41 5.63
CA ALA A 96 25.91 -17.61 4.57
C ALA A 96 26.84 -16.44 4.17
N THR A 97 27.54 -15.86 5.15
CA THR A 97 28.64 -14.89 5.00
C THR A 97 29.63 -15.09 6.14
N PRO A 98 30.83 -14.47 6.11
CA PRO A 98 31.76 -14.56 7.23
C PRO A 98 31.16 -14.20 8.59
N GLU A 99 30.29 -13.19 8.65
CA GLU A 99 29.60 -12.73 9.86
C GLU A 99 28.43 -13.66 10.26
N LEU A 100 27.89 -14.40 9.30
CA LEU A 100 26.79 -15.35 9.46
C LEU A 100 27.31 -16.79 9.40
N THR A 101 28.32 -17.08 10.20
CA THR A 101 28.88 -18.43 10.35
C THR A 101 28.31 -19.09 11.59
N ALA A 102 27.78 -20.29 11.42
CA ALA A 102 27.14 -21.05 12.50
C ALA A 102 28.12 -21.45 13.61
N ALA A 103 27.78 -21.15 14.84
CA ALA A 103 28.49 -21.62 16.05
C ALA A 103 28.15 -23.07 16.37
N CYS A 104 26.90 -23.51 16.12
CA CYS A 104 26.45 -24.88 16.35
C CYS A 104 25.33 -25.26 15.37
N GLY A 105 25.03 -26.58 15.31
CA GLY A 105 23.94 -27.10 14.53
C GLY A 105 22.98 -27.97 15.38
N PHE A 106 21.74 -28.04 14.95
CA PHE A 106 20.67 -28.79 15.56
C PHE A 106 20.11 -29.81 14.56
N SER A 107 19.68 -30.99 15.07
CA SER A 107 19.14 -32.05 14.22
C SER A 107 17.95 -32.71 14.93
N GLN A 108 16.83 -31.95 14.96
CA GLN A 108 15.58 -32.43 15.56
C GLN A 108 14.61 -32.81 14.44
N LYS A 109 14.34 -34.10 14.33
CA LYS A 109 13.45 -34.63 13.30
C LYS A 109 12.05 -34.82 13.89
N PRO A 110 11.02 -34.17 13.32
CA PRO A 110 9.66 -34.37 13.78
C PRO A 110 9.19 -35.83 13.53
N SER A 111 8.21 -36.29 14.31
CA SER A 111 7.66 -37.66 14.21
C SER A 111 7.09 -37.99 12.83
N ALA A 112 6.62 -36.99 12.09
CA ALA A 112 6.13 -37.10 10.71
C ALA A 112 7.22 -37.34 9.67
N GLY A 113 8.50 -37.31 10.06
CA GLY A 113 9.64 -37.58 9.18
C GLY A 113 10.30 -36.34 8.57
N GLY A 114 9.64 -35.18 8.54
CA GLY A 114 10.14 -33.88 8.06
C GLY A 114 9.18 -32.77 8.47
N TYR A 115 9.60 -31.54 8.33
CA TYR A 115 8.75 -30.37 8.50
C TYR A 115 7.90 -30.12 7.24
N CYS A 116 6.66 -29.71 7.39
CA CYS A 116 5.77 -29.46 6.26
C CYS A 116 6.14 -28.17 5.51
N ASP A 117 6.70 -27.18 6.22
CA ASP A 117 7.11 -25.88 5.69
C ASP A 117 8.19 -25.22 6.56
N PHE A 118 8.69 -24.06 6.15
CA PHE A 118 9.67 -23.30 6.92
C PHE A 118 9.07 -22.65 8.17
N TYR A 119 7.77 -22.38 8.20
CA TYR A 119 7.12 -21.84 9.39
C TYR A 119 7.15 -22.86 10.55
N GLU A 120 6.75 -24.10 10.29
CA GLU A 120 6.80 -25.18 11.28
C GLU A 120 8.24 -25.41 11.78
N LYS A 121 9.21 -25.47 10.85
CA LYS A 121 10.62 -25.68 11.17
C LYS A 121 11.18 -24.57 12.06
N VAL A 122 11.00 -23.31 11.68
CA VAL A 122 11.53 -22.16 12.42
C VAL A 122 10.88 -22.05 13.79
N THR A 123 9.55 -22.11 13.88
CA THR A 123 8.83 -21.96 15.16
C THR A 123 9.17 -23.05 16.13
N TYR A 124 9.42 -24.28 15.65
CA TYR A 124 9.88 -25.38 16.48
C TYR A 124 11.23 -25.07 17.16
N TYR A 125 12.24 -24.64 16.39
CA TYR A 125 13.55 -24.30 16.95
C TYR A 125 13.53 -23.05 17.80
N VAL A 126 12.75 -22.04 17.43
CA VAL A 126 12.51 -20.83 18.25
C VAL A 126 11.98 -21.21 19.63
N ALA A 127 10.97 -22.08 19.70
CA ALA A 127 10.39 -22.50 20.98
C ALA A 127 11.42 -23.21 21.90
N MET A 128 12.30 -24.02 21.32
CA MET A 128 13.33 -24.73 22.10
C MET A 128 14.40 -23.77 22.67
N ILE A 129 14.78 -22.75 21.93
CA ILE A 129 15.89 -21.85 22.29
C ILE A 129 15.41 -20.73 23.20
N VAL A 130 14.23 -20.18 22.97
CA VAL A 130 13.71 -19.00 23.65
C VAL A 130 13.21 -19.31 25.07
N GLY A 131 12.69 -20.52 25.31
CA GLY A 131 12.17 -20.91 26.62
C GLY A 131 13.13 -20.68 27.78
N PRO A 132 14.39 -21.14 27.73
CA PRO A 132 15.40 -20.82 28.73
C PRO A 132 15.71 -19.34 28.90
N ALA A 133 15.73 -18.57 27.81
CA ALA A 133 15.96 -17.12 27.84
C ALA A 133 14.81 -16.40 28.56
N GLN A 134 13.57 -16.75 28.29
CA GLN A 134 12.39 -16.20 28.97
C GLN A 134 12.32 -16.56 30.45
N ALA A 135 12.89 -17.71 30.84
CA ALA A 135 12.99 -18.06 32.25
C ALA A 135 13.94 -17.12 33.04
N ASN A 136 14.95 -16.56 32.38
CA ASN A 136 15.90 -15.61 32.97
C ASN A 136 15.43 -14.15 32.78
N GLU A 137 14.89 -13.82 31.61
CA GLU A 137 14.36 -12.50 31.25
C GLU A 137 12.96 -12.68 30.66
N PRO A 138 11.88 -12.51 31.44
CA PRO A 138 10.51 -12.74 30.97
C PRO A 138 10.10 -11.93 29.72
N ASP A 139 10.72 -10.77 29.49
CA ASP A 139 10.48 -9.91 28.33
C ASP A 139 11.33 -10.29 27.10
N ALA A 140 12.18 -11.32 27.20
CA ALA A 140 12.98 -11.80 26.08
C ALA A 140 12.05 -12.44 25.02
N SER A 141 11.84 -11.76 23.92
CA SER A 141 10.95 -12.19 22.84
C SER A 141 11.70 -12.25 21.51
N PRO A 142 11.48 -13.30 20.70
CA PRO A 142 11.96 -13.36 19.33
C PRO A 142 11.07 -12.51 18.39
N TYR A 143 9.87 -12.15 18.82
CA TYR A 143 8.89 -11.40 18.05
C TYR A 143 9.14 -9.91 18.23
N THR A 144 10.05 -9.38 17.41
CA THR A 144 10.51 -7.98 17.51
C THR A 144 9.62 -7.00 16.75
N TYR A 145 8.81 -7.49 15.81
CA TYR A 145 7.99 -6.69 14.91
C TYR A 145 8.78 -5.55 14.23
N ARG A 146 10.08 -5.77 14.02
CA ARG A 146 10.92 -4.77 13.34
C ARG A 146 10.48 -4.60 11.90
N PRO A 147 10.34 -3.35 11.42
CA PRO A 147 10.11 -3.12 10.01
C PRO A 147 11.29 -3.67 9.20
N VAL A 148 10.96 -4.39 8.14
CA VAL A 148 11.96 -4.92 7.22
C VAL A 148 12.05 -3.99 6.02
N GLN A 149 13.24 -3.43 5.79
CA GLN A 149 13.49 -2.60 4.61
C GLN A 149 13.51 -3.47 3.35
N THR A 150 12.99 -2.93 2.26
CA THR A 150 13.01 -3.52 0.93
C THR A 150 14.09 -2.88 0.08
N ASP A 151 14.70 -3.64 -0.81
CA ASP A 151 15.59 -3.12 -1.83
C ASP A 151 14.80 -2.47 -2.99
N GLU A 152 15.47 -1.71 -3.85
CA GLU A 152 14.83 -1.02 -4.98
C GLU A 152 14.17 -1.98 -5.96
N ASP A 153 14.78 -3.16 -6.15
CA ASP A 153 14.25 -4.22 -7.03
C ASP A 153 13.04 -4.96 -6.46
N ASP A 154 12.77 -4.82 -5.16
CA ASP A 154 11.71 -5.55 -4.45
C ASP A 154 10.32 -4.91 -4.54
N GLY A 155 10.22 -3.73 -5.13
CA GLY A 155 8.96 -3.01 -5.31
C GLY A 155 9.00 -1.55 -4.87
N VAL A 156 7.82 -0.96 -4.79
CA VAL A 156 7.70 0.50 -4.56
C VAL A 156 7.83 0.92 -3.10
N PHE A 157 7.56 0.04 -2.15
CA PHE A 157 7.63 0.40 -0.73
C PHE A 157 9.06 0.37 -0.20
N VAL A 158 9.38 1.21 0.76
CA VAL A 158 10.67 1.26 1.46
C VAL A 158 10.77 0.17 2.53
N TYR A 159 9.62 -0.29 3.01
CA TYR A 159 9.49 -1.39 3.97
C TYR A 159 8.27 -2.26 3.62
N VAL A 160 8.29 -3.48 4.12
CA VAL A 160 7.29 -4.51 3.77
C VAL A 160 5.89 -4.13 4.24
N ASP A 161 4.91 -4.24 3.35
CA ASP A 161 3.49 -4.24 3.70
C ASP A 161 3.11 -5.60 4.32
N THR A 162 3.06 -5.64 5.64
CA THR A 162 2.60 -6.83 6.39
C THR A 162 1.08 -6.88 6.53
N TYR A 163 0.36 -5.77 6.23
CA TYR A 163 -1.08 -5.71 6.37
C TYR A 163 -1.80 -6.54 5.30
N SER A 164 -1.41 -6.39 4.02
CA SER A 164 -2.06 -7.10 2.91
C SER A 164 -1.98 -8.61 3.06
N SER A 165 -0.84 -9.14 3.50
CA SER A 165 -0.68 -10.57 3.76
C SER A 165 -1.48 -11.02 5.00
N ARG A 166 -1.43 -10.25 6.08
CA ARG A 166 -2.20 -10.53 7.31
C ARG A 166 -3.72 -10.53 7.09
N ALA A 167 -4.20 -9.64 6.23
CA ALA A 167 -5.61 -9.53 5.86
C ALA A 167 -6.03 -10.54 4.78
N GLY A 168 -5.08 -11.27 4.17
CA GLY A 168 -5.35 -12.21 3.07
C GLY A 168 -5.78 -11.53 1.77
N ILE A 169 -5.36 -10.28 1.54
CA ILE A 169 -5.77 -9.46 0.38
C ILE A 169 -4.63 -9.18 -0.60
N THR A 170 -3.52 -9.91 -0.51
CA THR A 170 -2.32 -9.68 -1.36
C THR A 170 -2.67 -9.73 -2.84
N GLU A 171 -3.39 -10.75 -3.32
CA GLU A 171 -3.78 -10.87 -4.73
C GLU A 171 -4.69 -9.72 -5.19
N LEU A 172 -5.57 -9.24 -4.31
CA LEU A 172 -6.40 -8.07 -4.60
C LEU A 172 -5.56 -6.80 -4.66
N ASN A 173 -4.61 -6.65 -3.75
CA ASN A 173 -3.72 -5.50 -3.71
C ASN A 173 -2.80 -5.45 -4.95
N ASP A 174 -2.35 -6.60 -5.45
CA ASP A 174 -1.51 -6.70 -6.66
C ASP A 174 -2.22 -6.18 -7.92
N ARG A 175 -3.56 -6.19 -7.97
CA ARG A 175 -4.34 -5.56 -9.05
C ARG A 175 -4.14 -4.06 -9.15
N LEU A 176 -3.69 -3.42 -8.07
CA LEU A 176 -3.41 -2.00 -7.99
C LEU A 176 -1.97 -1.65 -8.44
N ALA A 177 -1.15 -2.64 -8.81
CA ALA A 177 0.23 -2.48 -9.27
C ALA A 177 0.29 -2.01 -10.73
N VAL A 178 -0.41 -0.92 -11.06
CA VAL A 178 -0.37 -0.29 -12.38
C VAL A 178 0.91 0.52 -12.56
N GLU A 179 1.35 0.72 -13.81
CA GLU A 179 2.65 1.32 -14.11
C GLU A 179 2.70 2.81 -13.75
N LYS A 180 1.69 3.59 -14.19
CA LYS A 180 1.67 5.04 -14.03
C LYS A 180 0.28 5.55 -13.64
N VAL A 181 0.18 6.20 -12.47
CA VAL A 181 -1.00 6.95 -12.04
C VAL A 181 -0.62 8.43 -11.98
N VAL A 182 -1.51 9.29 -12.43
CA VAL A 182 -1.28 10.75 -12.44
C VAL A 182 -2.30 11.44 -11.54
N ILE A 183 -1.86 12.43 -10.78
CA ILE A 183 -2.71 13.39 -10.06
C ILE A 183 -2.44 14.78 -10.62
N VAL A 184 -3.47 15.43 -11.14
CA VAL A 184 -3.44 16.82 -11.60
C VAL A 184 -4.13 17.70 -10.57
N GLY A 185 -3.35 18.59 -9.96
CA GLY A 185 -3.78 19.42 -8.83
C GLY A 185 -3.52 18.79 -7.46
N LEU A 186 -2.75 19.45 -6.61
CA LEU A 186 -2.39 19.06 -5.24
C LEU A 186 -2.91 20.06 -4.21
N GLY A 187 -4.17 20.48 -4.40
CA GLY A 187 -4.94 21.15 -3.36
C GLY A 187 -5.33 20.18 -2.24
N GLY A 188 -6.35 20.51 -1.45
CA GLY A 188 -6.80 19.62 -0.38
C GLY A 188 -7.16 18.22 -0.88
N THR A 189 -8.05 18.10 -1.88
CA THR A 189 -8.49 16.80 -2.43
C THR A 189 -7.33 16.03 -3.06
N GLY A 190 -6.47 16.70 -3.88
CA GLY A 190 -5.33 16.04 -4.52
C GLY A 190 -4.30 15.50 -3.53
N ALA A 191 -4.08 16.20 -2.41
CA ALA A 191 -3.21 15.74 -1.33
C ALA A 191 -3.76 14.48 -0.64
N HIS A 192 -5.07 14.41 -0.38
CA HIS A 192 -5.72 13.22 0.17
C HIS A 192 -5.75 12.04 -0.83
N LEU A 193 -5.91 12.31 -2.15
CA LEU A 193 -5.74 11.29 -3.18
C LEU A 193 -4.34 10.68 -3.14
N LEU A 194 -3.30 11.52 -3.04
CA LEU A 194 -1.93 11.06 -2.93
C LEU A 194 -1.71 10.23 -1.68
N ASP A 195 -2.23 10.65 -0.51
CA ASP A 195 -2.09 9.90 0.73
C ASP A 195 -2.63 8.46 0.60
N ALA A 196 -3.79 8.30 -0.02
CA ALA A 196 -4.39 6.99 -0.24
C ALA A 196 -3.63 6.17 -1.31
N LEU A 197 -3.19 6.81 -2.41
CA LEU A 197 -2.42 6.16 -3.48
C LEU A 197 -1.01 5.76 -3.04
N ALA A 198 -0.37 6.55 -2.19
CA ALA A 198 0.96 6.24 -1.66
C ALA A 198 1.01 4.90 -0.91
N LYS A 199 -0.12 4.42 -0.44
CA LYS A 199 -0.31 3.13 0.25
C LYS A 199 -0.72 1.99 -0.69
N THR A 200 -0.68 2.21 -2.01
CA THR A 200 -0.95 1.19 -3.03
C THR A 200 0.34 0.79 -3.77
N PRO A 201 0.41 -0.40 -4.36
CA PRO A 201 1.60 -0.85 -5.08
C PRO A 201 1.72 -0.27 -6.51
N ALA A 202 1.00 0.80 -6.86
CA ALA A 202 1.19 1.50 -8.13
C ALA A 202 2.68 1.85 -8.33
N TRP A 203 3.26 1.54 -9.49
CA TRP A 203 4.71 1.69 -9.68
C TRP A 203 5.17 3.14 -9.59
N THR A 204 4.50 4.04 -10.31
CA THR A 204 4.79 5.47 -10.23
C THR A 204 3.52 6.28 -10.00
N VAL A 205 3.63 7.35 -9.22
CA VAL A 205 2.58 8.37 -9.03
C VAL A 205 3.15 9.72 -9.42
N HIS A 206 2.67 10.26 -10.54
CA HIS A 206 3.11 11.54 -11.07
C HIS A 206 2.22 12.66 -10.55
N LEU A 207 2.83 13.72 -10.05
CA LEU A 207 2.16 14.84 -9.38
C LEU A 207 2.34 16.12 -10.22
N TYR A 208 1.25 16.74 -10.66
CA TYR A 208 1.28 17.98 -11.41
C TYR A 208 0.60 19.11 -10.62
N ASP A 209 1.35 20.12 -10.23
CA ASP A 209 0.89 21.34 -9.55
C ASP A 209 2.06 22.34 -9.51
N ASP A 210 1.85 23.62 -9.86
CA ASP A 210 2.93 24.61 -9.86
C ASP A 210 2.91 25.52 -8.63
N ASP A 211 1.97 25.34 -7.70
CA ASP A 211 1.85 26.14 -6.50
C ASP A 211 2.92 25.83 -5.45
N VAL A 212 3.08 26.78 -4.54
CA VAL A 212 3.90 26.64 -3.33
C VAL A 212 3.05 26.13 -2.17
N PHE A 213 3.61 25.18 -1.41
CA PHE A 213 3.00 24.72 -0.16
C PHE A 213 3.04 25.81 0.90
N ARG A 214 1.88 26.18 1.43
CA ARG A 214 1.70 27.27 2.40
C ARG A 214 0.87 26.83 3.60
N SER A 215 0.82 27.67 4.63
CA SER A 215 0.08 27.40 5.87
C SER A 215 -1.37 26.95 5.62
N HIS A 216 -2.13 27.64 4.75
CA HIS A 216 -3.51 27.24 4.46
C HIS A 216 -3.65 25.87 3.78
N ASN A 217 -2.60 25.36 3.13
CA ASN A 217 -2.59 24.02 2.59
C ASN A 217 -2.46 22.98 3.70
N ALA A 218 -1.63 23.25 4.72
CA ALA A 218 -1.41 22.36 5.86
C ALA A 218 -2.69 22.08 6.66
N PHE A 219 -3.63 23.05 6.70
CA PHE A 219 -4.90 22.88 7.43
C PHE A 219 -6.03 22.20 6.64
N ARG A 220 -5.74 21.72 5.43
CA ARG A 220 -6.72 21.03 4.56
C ARG A 220 -6.11 19.87 3.78
N ALA A 221 -5.01 19.33 4.28
CA ALA A 221 -4.24 18.25 3.69
C ALA A 221 -3.89 17.20 4.75
N PRO A 222 -3.62 15.94 4.35
CA PRO A 222 -3.33 14.85 5.30
C PRO A 222 -2.03 15.10 6.08
N GLY A 223 -2.00 14.60 7.31
CA GLY A 223 -0.84 14.67 8.19
C GLY A 223 -0.73 16.00 8.94
N ALA A 224 0.47 16.26 9.48
CA ALA A 224 0.77 17.46 10.26
C ALA A 224 2.10 18.03 9.77
N ALA A 225 2.02 19.05 8.92
CA ALA A 225 3.21 19.78 8.46
C ALA A 225 3.85 20.53 9.63
N SER A 226 5.16 20.47 9.76
CA SER A 226 5.89 21.23 10.75
C SER A 226 5.96 22.73 10.37
N PHE A 227 6.34 23.56 11.33
CA PHE A 227 6.61 24.97 11.06
C PHE A 227 7.69 25.14 9.98
N ASP A 228 8.72 24.33 10.03
CA ASP A 228 9.85 24.40 9.09
C ASP A 228 9.42 23.98 7.67
N ASP A 229 8.55 23.00 7.53
CA ASP A 229 7.98 22.59 6.25
C ASP A 229 7.22 23.74 5.58
N VAL A 230 6.38 24.45 6.35
CA VAL A 230 5.62 25.59 5.86
C VAL A 230 6.53 26.78 5.54
N ALA A 231 7.54 27.02 6.38
CA ALA A 231 8.50 28.11 6.21
C ALA A 231 9.46 27.91 5.03
N ALA A 232 9.71 26.65 4.64
CA ALA A 232 10.60 26.31 3.52
C ALA A 232 10.10 26.80 2.18
N GLY A 233 8.78 27.00 2.00
CA GLY A 233 8.20 27.54 0.77
C GLY A 233 8.44 26.64 -0.45
N MET A 234 8.48 25.33 -0.26
CA MET A 234 8.66 24.35 -1.33
C MET A 234 7.45 24.35 -2.28
N LYS A 235 7.65 23.91 -3.52
CA LYS A 235 6.54 23.54 -4.41
C LYS A 235 5.74 22.42 -3.77
N LYS A 236 4.41 22.41 -3.93
CA LYS A 236 3.55 21.35 -3.36
C LYS A 236 3.99 19.97 -3.80
N VAL A 237 4.31 19.80 -5.08
CA VAL A 237 4.78 18.51 -5.63
C VAL A 237 6.05 18.02 -4.96
N ASP A 238 7.01 18.90 -4.68
CA ASP A 238 8.28 18.57 -4.04
C ASP A 238 8.08 18.24 -2.55
N TYR A 239 7.27 19.05 -1.84
CA TYR A 239 6.92 18.79 -0.44
C TYR A 239 6.30 17.39 -0.27
N TYR A 240 5.30 17.06 -1.09
CA TYR A 240 4.64 15.76 -1.00
C TYR A 240 5.54 14.60 -1.46
N ALA A 241 6.34 14.78 -2.51
CA ALA A 241 7.31 13.77 -2.92
C ALA A 241 8.29 13.45 -1.78
N GLN A 242 8.81 14.47 -1.10
CA GLN A 242 9.68 14.29 0.07
C GLN A 242 8.94 13.61 1.23
N THR A 243 7.71 14.04 1.55
CA THR A 243 6.90 13.50 2.65
C THR A 243 6.67 12.00 2.49
N TYR A 244 6.30 11.55 1.30
CA TYR A 244 6.00 10.13 1.05
C TYR A 244 7.22 9.28 0.71
N SER A 245 8.39 9.88 0.41
CA SER A 245 9.65 9.16 0.11
C SER A 245 10.13 8.26 1.27
N VAL A 246 9.74 8.58 2.50
CA VAL A 246 10.06 7.77 3.69
C VAL A 246 9.29 6.45 3.73
N MET A 247 8.22 6.33 2.98
CA MET A 247 7.35 5.15 2.93
C MET A 247 7.45 4.41 1.59
N ARG A 248 7.55 5.16 0.48
CA ARG A 248 7.55 4.58 -0.85
C ARG A 248 8.46 5.30 -1.84
N ARG A 249 8.86 4.59 -2.86
CA ARG A 249 9.54 5.09 -4.07
C ARG A 249 8.52 5.44 -5.16
N GLY A 250 8.97 6.04 -6.25
CA GLY A 250 8.16 6.24 -7.45
C GLY A 250 7.14 7.39 -7.35
N ILE A 251 7.31 8.35 -6.43
CA ILE A 251 6.60 9.63 -6.49
C ILE A 251 7.41 10.56 -7.38
N VAL A 252 6.79 11.03 -8.46
CA VAL A 252 7.46 11.84 -9.48
C VAL A 252 6.85 13.25 -9.51
N PRO A 253 7.56 14.28 -8.99
CA PRO A 253 7.06 15.64 -8.96
C PRO A 253 7.23 16.35 -10.31
N HIS A 254 6.19 17.06 -10.76
CA HIS A 254 6.19 17.96 -11.91
C HIS A 254 5.68 19.33 -11.44
N PRO A 255 6.57 20.30 -11.14
CA PRO A 255 6.20 21.62 -10.64
C PRO A 255 5.65 22.52 -11.76
N VAL A 256 4.66 22.03 -12.49
CA VAL A 256 4.01 22.69 -13.62
C VAL A 256 2.50 22.38 -13.60
N ASN A 257 1.70 23.32 -14.09
CA ASN A 257 0.29 23.06 -14.36
C ASN A 257 0.11 22.28 -15.65
N VAL A 258 -0.88 21.40 -15.68
CA VAL A 258 -1.30 20.77 -16.94
C VAL A 258 -2.25 21.73 -17.66
N THR A 259 -1.94 21.98 -18.92
CA THR A 259 -2.69 22.85 -19.83
C THR A 259 -2.92 22.12 -21.16
N SER A 260 -3.59 22.78 -22.10
CA SER A 260 -3.73 22.28 -23.47
C SER A 260 -2.40 22.06 -24.19
N GLU A 261 -1.33 22.73 -23.77
CA GLU A 261 -0.01 22.67 -24.43
C GLU A 261 0.77 21.39 -24.03
N ASN A 262 0.65 20.96 -22.75
CA ASN A 262 1.42 19.84 -22.21
C ASN A 262 0.57 18.62 -21.80
N VAL A 263 -0.74 18.61 -22.06
CA VAL A 263 -1.64 17.48 -21.75
C VAL A 263 -1.18 16.15 -22.38
N HIS A 264 -0.37 16.23 -23.44
CA HIS A 264 0.20 15.05 -24.08
C HIS A 264 1.11 14.22 -23.15
N GLU A 265 1.66 14.81 -22.08
CA GLU A 265 2.46 14.12 -21.06
C GLU A 265 1.64 13.12 -20.22
N LEU A 266 0.30 13.21 -20.28
CA LEU A 266 -0.60 12.29 -19.58
C LEU A 266 -0.98 11.06 -20.39
N LEU A 267 -0.62 10.98 -21.68
CA LEU A 267 -1.16 9.96 -22.60
C LEU A 267 -0.62 8.54 -22.38
N ASP A 268 0.47 8.40 -21.65
CA ASP A 268 1.04 7.12 -21.24
C ASP A 268 0.56 6.67 -19.84
N ALA A 269 -0.34 7.43 -19.21
CA ALA A 269 -0.88 7.09 -17.90
C ALA A 269 -1.90 5.93 -17.99
N ASN A 270 -1.84 5.01 -17.05
CA ASN A 270 -2.88 4.00 -16.86
C ASN A 270 -4.14 4.61 -16.25
N PHE A 271 -3.98 5.64 -15.41
CA PHE A 271 -5.09 6.30 -14.76
C PHE A 271 -4.76 7.75 -14.37
N VAL A 272 -5.74 8.67 -14.50
CA VAL A 272 -5.56 10.08 -14.15
C VAL A 272 -6.63 10.52 -13.14
N PHE A 273 -6.22 11.19 -12.08
CA PHE A 273 -7.11 11.92 -11.18
C PHE A 273 -7.03 13.42 -11.48
N LEU A 274 -8.19 14.04 -11.69
CA LEU A 274 -8.32 15.47 -11.89
C LEU A 274 -8.87 16.09 -10.61
N ALA A 275 -8.01 16.80 -9.87
CA ALA A 275 -8.34 17.52 -8.63
C ALA A 275 -7.99 19.02 -8.78
N MET A 276 -8.23 19.54 -9.98
CA MET A 276 -7.96 20.92 -10.38
C MET A 276 -9.25 21.74 -10.49
N ASP A 277 -9.12 23.04 -10.42
CA ASP A 277 -10.23 23.97 -10.58
C ASP A 277 -10.84 23.91 -11.99
N SER A 278 -12.09 24.37 -12.11
CA SER A 278 -12.80 24.48 -13.39
C SER A 278 -12.12 25.51 -14.30
N GLY A 279 -12.19 25.31 -15.60
CA GLY A 279 -11.63 26.23 -16.58
C GLY A 279 -11.43 25.62 -17.97
N PRO A 280 -10.94 26.39 -18.92
CA PRO A 280 -10.72 25.95 -20.29
C PRO A 280 -9.65 24.86 -20.39
N ASP A 281 -8.60 24.91 -19.56
CA ASP A 281 -7.57 23.88 -19.53
C ASP A 281 -8.13 22.55 -19.06
N LYS A 282 -8.99 22.55 -18.02
CA LYS A 282 -9.68 21.34 -17.56
C LYS A 282 -10.50 20.70 -18.67
N LYS A 283 -11.21 21.52 -19.47
CA LYS A 283 -11.96 21.02 -20.62
C LYS A 283 -11.04 20.39 -21.66
N ALA A 284 -9.96 21.06 -22.02
CA ALA A 284 -8.98 20.53 -22.98
C ALA A 284 -8.36 19.21 -22.51
N ILE A 285 -8.03 19.09 -21.22
CA ILE A 285 -7.52 17.86 -20.60
C ILE A 285 -8.56 16.74 -20.72
N VAL A 286 -9.80 16.97 -20.28
CA VAL A 286 -10.88 15.96 -20.31
C VAL A 286 -11.13 15.49 -21.75
N ASP A 287 -11.27 16.42 -22.71
CA ASP A 287 -11.49 16.09 -24.12
C ASP A 287 -10.33 15.24 -24.68
N THR A 288 -9.08 15.56 -24.32
CA THR A 288 -7.89 14.83 -24.74
C THR A 288 -7.84 13.44 -24.14
N LEU A 289 -8.12 13.27 -22.84
CA LEU A 289 -8.14 11.98 -22.17
C LEU A 289 -9.22 11.06 -22.75
N ILE A 290 -10.43 11.59 -23.01
CA ILE A 290 -11.51 10.84 -23.66
C ILE A 290 -11.11 10.39 -25.08
N ALA A 291 -10.57 11.31 -25.90
CA ALA A 291 -10.15 11.03 -27.27
C ALA A 291 -9.06 9.92 -27.33
N ASN A 292 -8.17 9.88 -26.35
CA ASN A 292 -7.09 8.90 -26.26
C ASN A 292 -7.43 7.68 -25.39
N ARG A 293 -8.70 7.55 -24.95
CA ARG A 293 -9.20 6.40 -24.17
C ARG A 293 -8.45 6.18 -22.84
N ILE A 294 -7.97 7.25 -22.22
CA ILE A 294 -7.34 7.21 -20.90
C ILE A 294 -8.43 7.24 -19.83
N SER A 295 -8.35 6.32 -18.87
CA SER A 295 -9.27 6.28 -17.73
C SER A 295 -8.96 7.42 -16.77
N PHE A 296 -10.00 8.11 -16.30
CA PHE A 296 -9.82 9.16 -15.31
C PHE A 296 -11.02 9.31 -14.36
N ILE A 297 -10.76 9.95 -13.24
CA ILE A 297 -11.78 10.44 -12.31
C ILE A 297 -11.59 11.95 -12.13
N ASP A 298 -12.65 12.72 -12.39
CA ASP A 298 -12.76 14.13 -12.02
C ASP A 298 -13.37 14.26 -10.64
N THR A 299 -12.75 15.06 -9.78
CA THR A 299 -13.26 15.42 -8.46
C THR A 299 -13.64 16.88 -8.41
N GLY A 300 -14.74 17.18 -7.74
CA GLY A 300 -15.21 18.55 -7.55
C GLY A 300 -15.72 18.76 -6.14
N VAL A 301 -15.26 19.84 -5.51
CA VAL A 301 -15.73 20.30 -4.20
C VAL A 301 -16.35 21.67 -4.41
N GLY A 302 -17.68 21.77 -4.30
CA GLY A 302 -18.44 22.99 -4.45
C GLY A 302 -19.12 23.32 -3.13
N LEU A 303 -18.46 24.15 -2.30
CA LEU A 303 -18.95 24.56 -0.99
C LEU A 303 -19.36 26.03 -0.99
N GLY A 304 -20.48 26.30 -0.35
CA GLY A 304 -20.99 27.64 -0.06
C GLY A 304 -21.00 27.93 1.43
N LYS A 305 -21.15 29.20 1.77
CA LYS A 305 -21.31 29.66 3.14
C LYS A 305 -22.55 30.53 3.23
N ASP A 306 -23.47 30.15 4.11
CA ASP A 306 -24.64 30.94 4.45
C ASP A 306 -24.75 31.17 5.97
N PRO A 307 -25.74 31.91 6.48
CA PRO A 307 -25.89 32.14 7.92
C PRO A 307 -26.12 30.86 8.74
N GLY A 308 -26.52 29.75 8.13
CA GLY A 308 -26.72 28.45 8.77
C GLY A 308 -25.47 27.59 8.87
N GLY A 309 -24.41 27.93 8.14
CA GLY A 309 -23.16 27.17 8.11
C GLY A 309 -22.61 26.96 6.70
N ILE A 310 -21.76 25.95 6.56
CA ILE A 310 -21.22 25.51 5.27
C ILE A 310 -22.16 24.46 4.68
N ASN A 311 -22.54 24.66 3.42
CA ASN A 311 -23.33 23.72 2.61
C ASN A 311 -22.62 23.42 1.30
N GLY A 312 -23.20 22.55 0.48
CA GLY A 312 -22.69 22.27 -0.86
C GLY A 312 -22.60 20.80 -1.23
N GLN A 313 -21.80 20.52 -2.23
CA GLN A 313 -21.75 19.20 -2.84
C GLN A 313 -20.32 18.78 -3.15
N LEU A 314 -20.06 17.48 -2.94
CA LEU A 314 -18.85 16.79 -3.40
C LEU A 314 -19.22 15.93 -4.60
N ARG A 315 -18.43 15.98 -5.65
CA ARG A 315 -18.72 15.30 -6.92
C ARG A 315 -17.56 14.44 -7.36
N ILE A 316 -17.87 13.22 -7.77
CA ILE A 316 -16.93 12.26 -8.38
C ILE A 316 -17.51 11.82 -9.73
N THR A 317 -16.79 12.07 -10.82
CA THR A 317 -17.21 11.69 -12.17
C THR A 317 -16.14 10.83 -12.82
N THR A 318 -16.50 9.64 -13.27
CA THR A 318 -15.58 8.62 -13.79
C THR A 318 -15.72 8.48 -15.30
N SER A 319 -14.59 8.41 -16.00
CA SER A 319 -14.52 8.02 -17.42
C SER A 319 -13.62 6.81 -17.59
N THR A 320 -14.06 5.85 -18.39
CA THR A 320 -13.25 4.70 -18.80
C THR A 320 -13.42 4.49 -20.32
N PRO A 321 -12.51 3.77 -20.99
CA PRO A 321 -12.60 3.53 -22.43
C PRO A 321 -13.95 3.02 -22.88
N GLY A 322 -14.60 3.76 -23.79
CA GLY A 322 -15.95 3.45 -24.31
C GLY A 322 -17.12 3.81 -23.39
N ARG A 323 -16.84 4.47 -22.27
CA ARG A 323 -17.84 4.79 -21.24
C ARG A 323 -17.65 6.23 -20.70
N SER A 324 -17.74 7.20 -21.60
CA SER A 324 -17.57 8.65 -21.32
C SER A 324 -18.75 9.51 -21.77
N GLU A 325 -19.79 8.92 -22.41
CA GLU A 325 -20.90 9.67 -22.99
C GLU A 325 -21.67 10.52 -21.98
N HIS A 326 -21.84 10.06 -20.75
CA HIS A 326 -22.49 10.79 -19.66
C HIS A 326 -21.79 12.11 -19.32
N ILE A 327 -20.48 12.24 -19.57
CA ILE A 327 -19.73 13.49 -19.35
C ILE A 327 -20.14 14.55 -20.35
N THR A 328 -20.20 14.15 -21.63
CA THR A 328 -20.50 15.10 -22.74
C THR A 328 -21.97 15.39 -22.87
N LYS A 329 -22.85 14.36 -22.70
CA LYS A 329 -24.32 14.52 -22.86
C LYS A 329 -24.96 15.24 -21.66
N ASP A 330 -24.54 14.91 -20.43
CA ASP A 330 -25.22 15.37 -19.23
C ASP A 330 -24.50 16.55 -18.56
N GLY A 331 -23.32 16.95 -19.08
CA GLY A 331 -22.56 18.10 -18.55
C GLY A 331 -22.10 17.90 -17.10
N LEU A 332 -21.72 16.68 -16.72
CA LEU A 332 -21.43 16.31 -15.34
C LEU A 332 -20.10 16.86 -14.79
N ILE A 333 -19.24 17.37 -15.65
CA ILE A 333 -18.02 18.06 -15.27
C ILE A 333 -18.21 19.55 -15.55
N SER A 334 -17.98 20.39 -14.53
CA SER A 334 -18.05 21.84 -14.70
C SER A 334 -16.75 22.37 -15.31
N TYR A 335 -16.89 23.19 -16.33
CA TYR A 335 -15.79 23.95 -16.98
C TYR A 335 -15.99 25.45 -16.84
N PHE A 336 -17.06 25.86 -16.18
CA PHE A 336 -17.42 27.29 -16.07
C PHE A 336 -16.60 27.94 -14.95
N VAL A 337 -15.99 29.08 -15.26
CA VAL A 337 -15.38 29.99 -14.31
C VAL A 337 -16.41 31.12 -14.10
N GLY A 338 -16.98 31.22 -12.89
CA GLY A 338 -17.97 32.26 -12.58
C GLY A 338 -17.40 33.67 -12.80
N GLU A 339 -18.25 34.62 -13.21
CA GLU A 339 -17.84 36.02 -13.40
C GLU A 339 -17.37 36.68 -12.08
N ASP A 340 -17.79 36.14 -10.92
CA ASP A 340 -17.43 36.59 -9.58
C ASP A 340 -16.26 35.81 -8.96
N ALA A 341 -15.51 35.05 -9.76
CA ALA A 341 -14.42 34.17 -9.28
C ALA A 341 -13.29 34.89 -8.51
N GLU A 342 -13.18 36.22 -8.63
CA GLU A 342 -12.25 37.04 -7.82
C GLU A 342 -12.71 37.16 -6.34
N TYR A 343 -13.99 36.94 -6.05
CA TYR A 343 -14.58 37.06 -4.71
C TYR A 343 -15.00 35.76 -4.08
N ASP A 344 -15.20 34.70 -4.87
CA ASP A 344 -15.46 33.35 -4.36
C ASP A 344 -14.14 32.73 -3.89
N THR A 345 -13.87 32.90 -2.61
CA THR A 345 -12.82 32.07 -1.95
C THR A 345 -13.23 30.62 -2.13
N ASN A 346 -12.43 29.86 -2.90
CA ASN A 346 -12.61 28.42 -3.05
C ASN A 346 -12.58 27.76 -1.65
N LEU A 347 -13.77 27.66 -1.04
CA LEU A 347 -13.94 27.16 0.31
C LEU A 347 -13.63 25.66 0.29
N GLN A 348 -12.65 25.28 1.08
CA GLN A 348 -12.24 23.89 1.23
C GLN A 348 -11.99 23.59 2.70
N VAL A 349 -12.50 22.49 3.17
CA VAL A 349 -12.28 21.98 4.52
C VAL A 349 -11.71 20.56 4.45
N ASP A 350 -10.89 20.22 5.42
CA ASP A 350 -10.06 19.01 5.40
C ASP A 350 -10.89 17.74 5.22
N GLU A 351 -11.90 17.56 6.06
CA GLU A 351 -12.73 16.34 6.08
C GLU A 351 -13.53 16.15 4.77
N LEU A 352 -13.98 17.21 4.11
CA LEU A 352 -14.71 17.11 2.85
C LEU A 352 -13.77 16.85 1.67
N ASN A 353 -12.54 17.39 1.71
CA ASN A 353 -11.48 16.99 0.79
C ASN A 353 -11.14 15.51 0.93
N ALA A 354 -11.03 15.02 2.19
CA ALA A 354 -10.75 13.62 2.47
C ALA A 354 -11.89 12.70 2.00
N VAL A 355 -13.16 13.05 2.25
CA VAL A 355 -14.32 12.30 1.76
C VAL A 355 -14.31 12.22 0.24
N THR A 356 -14.12 13.35 -0.46
CA THR A 356 -14.06 13.40 -1.92
C THR A 356 -12.97 12.50 -2.46
N ALA A 357 -11.76 12.61 -1.93
CA ALA A 357 -10.62 11.79 -2.33
C ALA A 357 -10.85 10.31 -2.07
N ASN A 358 -11.37 9.94 -0.90
CA ASN A 358 -11.62 8.54 -0.55
C ASN A 358 -12.72 7.90 -1.42
N LEU A 359 -13.79 8.62 -1.74
CA LEU A 359 -14.80 8.14 -2.70
C LEU A 359 -14.18 7.90 -4.08
N ALA A 360 -13.32 8.82 -4.56
CA ALA A 360 -12.61 8.66 -5.83
C ALA A 360 -11.65 7.44 -5.80
N ILE A 361 -10.92 7.24 -4.70
CA ILE A 361 -10.04 6.07 -4.52
C ILE A 361 -10.83 4.76 -4.45
N ILE A 362 -11.97 4.74 -3.76
CA ILE A 362 -12.84 3.55 -3.76
C ILE A 362 -13.28 3.23 -5.19
N ARG A 363 -13.69 4.25 -5.96
CA ARG A 363 -14.07 4.08 -7.36
C ARG A 363 -12.92 3.57 -8.24
N TYR A 364 -11.72 4.16 -8.10
CA TYR A 364 -10.52 3.67 -8.76
C TYR A 364 -10.23 2.20 -8.45
N LYS A 365 -10.30 1.81 -7.17
CA LYS A 365 -10.09 0.43 -6.74
C LYS A 365 -11.18 -0.53 -7.22
N LYS A 366 -12.44 -0.08 -7.40
CA LYS A 366 -13.49 -0.84 -8.08
C LYS A 366 -13.14 -1.11 -9.55
N ILE A 367 -12.69 -0.08 -10.28
CA ILE A 367 -12.29 -0.19 -11.70
C ILE A 367 -11.17 -1.21 -11.88
N LEU A 368 -10.22 -1.27 -10.95
CA LEU A 368 -9.12 -2.26 -10.98
C LEU A 368 -9.49 -3.61 -10.35
N GLY A 369 -10.73 -3.80 -9.92
CA GLY A 369 -11.22 -5.08 -9.39
C GLY A 369 -10.73 -5.42 -7.97
N PHE A 370 -10.25 -4.44 -7.20
CA PHE A 370 -9.95 -4.62 -5.78
C PHE A 370 -11.23 -4.73 -4.95
N TYR A 371 -12.21 -3.85 -5.22
CA TYR A 371 -13.57 -3.96 -4.66
C TYR A 371 -14.53 -4.49 -5.72
N ALA A 372 -15.57 -5.21 -5.28
CA ALA A 372 -16.67 -5.57 -6.15
C ALA A 372 -17.39 -4.32 -6.68
N ASP A 373 -17.69 -4.28 -7.96
CA ASP A 373 -18.46 -3.23 -8.62
C ASP A 373 -19.69 -3.86 -9.27
N VAL A 374 -20.82 -3.84 -8.59
CA VAL A 374 -22.05 -4.50 -9.03
C VAL A 374 -22.88 -3.58 -9.92
N GLU A 375 -22.79 -2.26 -9.68
CA GLU A 375 -23.72 -1.28 -10.26
C GLU A 375 -23.10 -0.39 -11.34
N ASP A 376 -21.81 -0.55 -11.65
CA ASP A 376 -21.08 0.29 -12.62
C ASP A 376 -21.31 1.81 -12.39
N GLU A 377 -21.07 2.24 -11.16
CA GLU A 377 -21.23 3.63 -10.73
C GLU A 377 -20.34 4.58 -11.54
N ARG A 378 -20.91 5.65 -12.10
CA ARG A 378 -20.20 6.57 -12.99
C ARG A 378 -20.10 7.99 -12.51
N HIS A 379 -21.08 8.38 -11.71
CA HIS A 379 -21.16 9.72 -11.16
C HIS A 379 -21.79 9.64 -9.78
N SER A 380 -21.16 10.30 -8.81
CA SER A 380 -21.65 10.38 -7.43
C SER A 380 -21.63 11.81 -6.94
N VAL A 381 -22.65 12.17 -6.21
CA VAL A 381 -22.78 13.47 -5.55
C VAL A 381 -23.12 13.23 -4.09
N TYR A 382 -22.27 13.68 -3.18
CA TYR A 382 -22.56 13.78 -1.76
C TYR A 382 -23.02 15.19 -1.42
N VAL A 383 -24.20 15.32 -0.83
CA VAL A 383 -24.81 16.59 -0.41
C VAL A 383 -24.50 16.81 1.05
N VAL A 384 -23.77 17.89 1.37
CA VAL A 384 -23.20 18.13 2.70
C VAL A 384 -24.28 18.35 3.77
N ASP A 385 -25.30 19.14 3.45
CA ASP A 385 -26.36 19.58 4.37
C ASP A 385 -27.39 18.48 4.67
N SER A 386 -27.67 17.58 3.73
CA SER A 386 -28.59 16.45 3.94
C SER A 386 -27.88 15.14 4.33
N GLY A 387 -26.60 15.01 4.00
CA GLY A 387 -25.83 13.76 4.15
C GLY A 387 -26.16 12.69 3.11
N ASP A 388 -26.90 13.04 2.05
CA ASP A 388 -27.29 12.10 1.00
C ASP A 388 -26.15 11.84 0.03
N LEU A 389 -26.01 10.59 -0.41
CA LEU A 389 -25.11 10.18 -1.46
C LEU A 389 -25.92 9.65 -2.65
N HIS A 390 -25.93 10.42 -3.73
CA HIS A 390 -26.63 10.08 -4.95
C HIS A 390 -25.67 9.48 -5.98
N HIS A 391 -26.08 8.42 -6.66
CA HIS A 391 -25.33 7.77 -7.69
C HIS A 391 -26.06 7.79 -9.04
N ARG A 392 -25.30 7.90 -10.13
CA ARG A 392 -25.75 7.55 -11.48
C ARG A 392 -24.93 6.36 -11.98
N TYR A 393 -25.65 5.38 -12.46
CA TYR A 393 -25.10 4.13 -12.97
C TYR A 393 -25.03 4.14 -14.50
N GLY A 394 -24.18 3.31 -15.07
CA GLY A 394 -24.21 3.06 -16.50
C GLY A 394 -25.53 2.40 -16.87
N THR A 395 -26.25 2.96 -17.80
CA THR A 395 -27.46 2.33 -18.33
C THR A 395 -27.07 1.04 -19.05
N SER A 396 -27.25 -0.08 -18.40
CA SER A 396 -27.41 -1.36 -19.08
C SER A 396 -28.85 -1.39 -19.64
N ASP A 397 -29.11 -0.61 -20.68
CA ASP A 397 -30.44 -0.57 -21.35
C ASP A 397 -30.79 -1.85 -22.12
N ASP A 398 -29.95 -2.89 -22.05
CA ASP A 398 -30.17 -4.11 -22.84
C ASP A 398 -30.56 -5.37 -22.06
N ASN A 399 -30.65 -5.36 -20.71
CA ASN A 399 -30.93 -6.60 -19.98
C ASN A 399 -32.07 -6.54 -18.94
N ARG A 400 -32.79 -5.43 -18.77
CA ARG A 400 -33.98 -5.39 -17.88
C ARG A 400 -35.32 -5.49 -18.59
N SER A 401 -35.38 -5.36 -19.92
CA SER A 401 -36.63 -5.45 -20.68
C SER A 401 -37.08 -6.89 -21.03
N GLU A 402 -36.25 -7.91 -20.80
CA GLU A 402 -36.61 -9.32 -21.06
C GLU A 402 -37.03 -10.12 -19.82
N SER A 403 -36.79 -9.63 -18.57
CA SER A 403 -37.19 -10.37 -17.36
C SER A 403 -38.54 -9.96 -16.75
N GLU A 404 -39.12 -8.84 -17.18
CA GLU A 404 -40.46 -8.40 -16.70
C GLU A 404 -41.61 -8.73 -17.65
N ALA A 405 -41.33 -9.29 -18.84
CA ALA A 405 -42.35 -9.68 -19.82
C ALA A 405 -42.84 -11.14 -19.70
N ASP A 406 -42.21 -11.97 -18.83
CA ASP A 406 -42.52 -13.41 -18.76
C ASP A 406 -43.27 -13.86 -17.48
N GLU A 407 -43.66 -12.92 -16.59
CA GLU A 407 -44.51 -13.23 -15.40
C GLU A 407 -45.96 -12.70 -15.48
N GLY A 408 -46.42 -12.32 -16.67
CA GLY A 408 -47.72 -11.68 -16.87
C GLY A 408 -48.81 -12.51 -17.57
N ASP A 409 -48.61 -13.81 -17.85
CA ASP A 409 -49.66 -14.59 -18.53
C ASP A 409 -49.71 -16.05 -18.04
N ALA A 410 -50.06 -16.25 -16.77
CA ALA A 410 -50.56 -17.55 -16.30
C ALA A 410 -51.46 -17.32 -15.03
N ALA A 411 -52.70 -16.94 -15.25
CA ALA A 411 -53.80 -17.11 -14.30
C ALA A 411 -55.06 -17.54 -15.07
#